data_de0a4c0b2cf94800aa7eb4f37e7137ac
#
_entry.id   de0a4c0b2cf94800aa7eb4f37e7137ac
#
_cell.length_a   1.000
_cell.length_b   1.000
_cell.length_c   1.000
_cell.angle_alpha   90.00
_cell.angle_beta   90.00
_cell.angle_gamma   90.00
#
_symmetry.space_group_name_H-M   'P 1'
#
loop_
_entity.id
_entity.type
_entity.pdbx_description
1 polymer ?
#
loop_
_entity_poly.entity_id
_entity_poly.type
_entity_poly.pdbx_seq_one_letter_code
_entity_poly.pdbx_strand_id
1 'polypeptide(L)'
;LVDGKNCTDKEQLFLSHIYGNEDGNRVYYPNVEQKNFEKIPGAPIGYWVSERVISMFDMNLSFSDKFDVKTGLTSGNTEKYKRKWFELSFYKLKFNSSSKEDLLHYKWFPQTSGEYRKWYGNYSEFINWENNGEEIRREKSAAIRNYDYYLKEGISWPDISSQGFCARYYPMGNLFTDVAPMFFSSNKESLFFG
;
A
#
# COMPACT_ATOMS: atom_id res chain seq x y z
N LEU A 1 -5.78 -3.91 -30.74
CA LEU A 1 -4.59 -4.44 -30.38
C LEU A 1 -4.53 -5.85 -29.94
N VAL A 2 -5.59 -6.42 -29.64
CA VAL A 2 -5.69 -7.82 -29.30
C VAL A 2 -6.92 -8.33 -30.01
N ASP A 3 -6.81 -8.51 -31.23
CA ASP A 3 -7.71 -9.44 -31.84
C ASP A 3 -7.14 -10.82 -31.63
N GLY A 4 -7.32 -11.25 -30.46
CA GLY A 4 -6.73 -12.46 -30.13
C GLY A 4 -7.41 -13.72 -30.58
N LYS A 5 -8.61 -13.68 -31.07
CA LYS A 5 -9.33 -14.92 -31.26
C LYS A 5 -8.95 -15.70 -32.52
N ASN A 6 -8.49 -15.01 -33.55
CA ASN A 6 -8.20 -15.63 -34.84
C ASN A 6 -6.71 -15.58 -35.23
N CYS A 7 -5.84 -15.04 -34.39
CA CYS A 7 -4.41 -15.03 -34.67
C CYS A 7 -3.79 -16.31 -34.15
N THR A 8 -3.26 -17.12 -35.04
CA THR A 8 -2.53 -18.35 -34.73
C THR A 8 -1.12 -18.11 -34.21
N ASP A 9 -0.58 -16.91 -34.49
CA ASP A 9 0.75 -16.50 -34.02
C ASP A 9 0.68 -15.11 -33.37
N LYS A 10 0.27 -15.09 -32.12
CA LYS A 10 0.17 -13.86 -31.32
C LYS A 10 1.54 -13.23 -31.03
N GLU A 11 2.56 -14.03 -31.00
CA GLU A 11 3.92 -13.59 -30.76
C GLU A 11 4.43 -12.77 -31.93
N GLN A 12 4.20 -13.24 -33.17
CA GLN A 12 4.55 -12.50 -34.38
C GLN A 12 3.72 -11.21 -34.55
N LEU A 13 2.42 -11.29 -34.23
CA LEU A 13 1.57 -10.11 -34.25
C LEU A 13 2.06 -9.05 -33.28
N PHE A 14 2.48 -9.44 -32.10
CA PHE A 14 3.00 -8.54 -31.09
C PHE A 14 4.35 -7.91 -31.50
N LEU A 15 5.24 -8.70 -32.06
CA LEU A 15 6.53 -8.25 -32.58
C LEU A 15 6.38 -7.25 -33.75
N SER A 16 5.30 -7.33 -34.52
CA SER A 16 4.99 -6.39 -35.60
C SER A 16 4.41 -5.05 -35.14
N HIS A 17 4.12 -4.92 -33.84
CA HIS A 17 3.42 -3.76 -33.30
C HIS A 17 4.35 -2.56 -33.16
N ILE A 18 3.91 -1.42 -33.69
CA ILE A 18 4.66 -0.17 -33.69
C ILE A 18 3.95 0.81 -32.76
N TYR A 19 4.64 1.30 -31.74
CA TYR A 19 4.13 2.31 -30.82
C TYR A 19 4.64 3.70 -31.20
N GLY A 20 3.76 4.69 -31.13
CA GLY A 20 4.11 6.09 -31.23
C GLY A 20 4.61 6.64 -29.89
N ASN A 21 5.66 7.44 -29.90
CA ASN A 21 6.03 8.28 -28.77
C ASN A 21 5.36 9.66 -28.88
N GLU A 22 5.60 10.54 -27.91
CA GLU A 22 5.04 11.90 -27.87
C GLU A 22 5.41 12.74 -29.10
N ASP A 23 6.54 12.45 -29.73
CA ASP A 23 7.01 13.13 -30.96
C ASP A 23 6.42 12.52 -32.24
N GLY A 24 5.49 11.59 -32.12
CA GLY A 24 4.87 10.89 -33.25
C GLY A 24 5.74 9.83 -33.91
N ASN A 25 6.95 9.58 -33.41
CA ASN A 25 7.80 8.51 -33.87
C ASN A 25 7.31 7.16 -33.35
N ARG A 26 7.37 6.16 -34.19
CA ARG A 26 6.98 4.79 -33.84
C ARG A 26 8.16 4.03 -33.27
N VAL A 27 7.96 3.37 -32.14
CA VAL A 27 8.98 2.53 -31.51
C VAL A 27 8.60 1.08 -31.72
N TYR A 28 9.55 0.30 -32.20
CA TYR A 28 9.40 -1.12 -32.47
C TYR A 28 10.18 -1.93 -31.43
N TYR A 29 9.53 -2.93 -30.86
CA TYR A 29 10.11 -3.82 -29.84
C TYR A 29 10.25 -5.24 -30.38
N PRO A 30 11.33 -5.56 -31.14
CA PRO A 30 11.46 -6.81 -31.88
C PRO A 30 11.67 -8.06 -31.02
N ASN A 31 12.10 -7.89 -29.78
CA ASN A 31 12.50 -8.99 -28.91
C ASN A 31 11.50 -9.25 -27.77
N VAL A 32 10.29 -8.70 -27.88
CA VAL A 32 9.27 -8.88 -26.84
C VAL A 32 8.46 -10.14 -27.13
N GLU A 33 8.60 -11.13 -26.27
CA GLU A 33 7.85 -12.37 -26.33
C GLU A 33 6.62 -12.30 -25.42
N GLN A 34 5.46 -12.63 -25.95
CA GLN A 34 4.19 -12.60 -25.22
C GLN A 34 4.24 -13.47 -23.95
N LYS A 35 4.91 -14.62 -23.99
CA LYS A 35 5.08 -15.52 -22.85
C LYS A 35 5.75 -14.88 -21.64
N ASN A 36 6.55 -13.81 -21.85
CA ASN A 36 7.19 -13.10 -20.75
C ASN A 36 6.21 -12.28 -19.92
N PHE A 37 5.03 -11.96 -20.45
CA PHE A 37 4.00 -11.25 -19.67
C PHE A 37 3.39 -12.14 -18.60
N GLU A 38 3.30 -13.45 -18.82
CA GLU A 38 2.78 -14.42 -17.87
C GLU A 38 3.66 -14.56 -16.63
N LYS A 39 4.93 -14.18 -16.72
CA LYS A 39 5.88 -14.20 -15.59
C LYS A 39 5.60 -13.11 -14.56
N ILE A 40 4.93 -12.04 -14.99
CA ILE A 40 4.57 -10.92 -14.11
C ILE A 40 3.19 -11.19 -13.51
N PRO A 41 3.00 -11.10 -12.19
CA PRO A 41 1.70 -11.29 -11.56
C PRO A 41 0.60 -10.41 -12.18
N GLY A 42 -0.50 -11.02 -12.56
CA GLY A 42 -1.59 -10.36 -13.28
C GLY A 42 -1.40 -10.26 -14.79
N ALA A 43 -0.29 -10.81 -15.33
CA ALA A 43 0.02 -10.86 -16.76
C ALA A 43 -0.22 -9.53 -17.52
N PRO A 44 0.29 -8.39 -17.02
CA PRO A 44 0.15 -7.12 -17.72
C PRO A 44 0.92 -7.14 -19.03
N ILE A 45 0.44 -6.44 -20.05
CA ILE A 45 1.14 -6.29 -21.31
C ILE A 45 2.32 -5.31 -21.12
N GLY A 46 3.41 -5.79 -20.57
CA GLY A 46 4.58 -4.99 -20.17
C GLY A 46 5.71 -5.00 -21.20
N TYR A 47 5.44 -4.63 -22.46
CA TYR A 47 6.43 -4.66 -23.54
C TYR A 47 7.67 -3.78 -23.31
N TRP A 48 7.59 -2.81 -22.43
CA TRP A 48 8.69 -1.91 -22.03
C TRP A 48 9.53 -2.43 -20.85
N VAL A 49 9.12 -3.55 -20.26
CA VAL A 49 9.78 -4.10 -19.07
C VAL A 49 11.05 -4.84 -19.51
N SER A 50 12.17 -4.53 -18.90
CA SER A 50 13.44 -5.21 -19.19
C SER A 50 13.43 -6.66 -18.72
N GLU A 51 14.20 -7.53 -19.40
CA GLU A 51 14.37 -8.93 -18.98
C GLU A 51 14.87 -9.07 -17.55
N ARG A 52 15.71 -8.13 -17.10
CA ARG A 52 16.17 -8.10 -15.70
C ARG A 52 15.02 -7.92 -14.70
N VAL A 53 14.06 -7.08 -15.01
CA VAL A 53 12.88 -6.89 -14.15
C VAL A 53 11.97 -8.11 -14.22
N ILE A 54 11.79 -8.69 -15.40
CA ILE A 54 11.00 -9.92 -15.56
C ILE A 54 11.62 -11.07 -14.75
N SER A 55 12.94 -11.24 -14.80
CA SER A 55 13.64 -12.27 -14.04
C SER A 55 13.51 -12.13 -12.52
N MET A 56 13.28 -10.93 -12.00
CA MET A 56 13.03 -10.73 -10.57
C MET A 56 11.73 -11.43 -10.12
N PHE A 57 10.73 -11.51 -10.98
CA PHE A 57 9.50 -12.23 -10.68
C PHE A 57 9.69 -13.76 -10.76
N ASP A 58 10.61 -14.24 -11.60
CA ASP A 58 10.95 -15.67 -11.70
C ASP A 58 11.66 -16.19 -10.41
N MET A 59 12.25 -15.32 -9.61
CA MET A 59 12.95 -15.69 -8.36
C MET A 59 12.03 -16.19 -7.25
N ASN A 60 10.73 -16.17 -7.46
CA ASN A 60 9.67 -16.69 -6.56
C ASN A 60 9.72 -16.18 -5.10
N LEU A 61 10.38 -15.05 -4.85
CA LEU A 61 10.42 -14.40 -3.54
C LEU A 61 9.41 -13.27 -3.51
N SER A 62 8.21 -13.59 -3.05
CA SER A 62 7.23 -12.55 -2.79
C SER A 62 7.60 -11.78 -1.52
N PHE A 63 7.33 -10.49 -1.52
CA PHE A 63 7.48 -9.65 -0.33
C PHE A 63 6.63 -10.18 0.84
N SER A 64 5.46 -10.74 0.53
CA SER A 64 4.56 -11.37 1.50
C SER A 64 5.12 -12.64 2.13
N ASP A 65 6.14 -13.27 1.55
CA ASP A 65 6.79 -14.44 2.14
C ASP A 65 7.70 -14.09 3.32
N LYS A 66 8.16 -12.83 3.35
CA LYS A 66 9.06 -12.34 4.40
C LYS A 66 8.38 -11.43 5.41
N PHE A 67 7.29 -10.77 5.02
CA PHE A 67 6.63 -9.75 5.82
C PHE A 67 5.12 -9.99 5.89
N ASP A 68 4.55 -9.67 7.03
CA ASP A 68 3.11 -9.61 7.21
C ASP A 68 2.55 -8.33 6.58
N VAL A 69 2.07 -8.41 5.36
CA VAL A 69 1.43 -7.29 4.65
C VAL A 69 -0.04 -7.21 5.04
N LYS A 70 -0.48 -6.09 5.60
CA LYS A 70 -1.84 -5.92 6.12
C LYS A 70 -2.46 -4.60 5.67
N THR A 71 -3.74 -4.65 5.34
CA THR A 71 -4.58 -3.48 5.14
C THR A 71 -5.30 -3.16 6.44
N GLY A 72 -5.34 -1.89 6.81
CA GLY A 72 -5.90 -1.44 8.09
C GLY A 72 -7.39 -1.12 8.06
N LEU A 73 -7.78 -0.21 8.94
CA LEU A 73 -9.17 0.20 9.11
C LEU A 73 -9.65 1.14 8.00
N THR A 74 -10.93 1.01 7.68
CA THR A 74 -11.73 2.01 6.97
C THR A 74 -12.70 2.63 7.96
N SER A 75 -12.66 3.96 8.17
CA SER A 75 -13.52 4.63 9.16
C SER A 75 -14.97 4.80 8.72
N GLY A 76 -15.21 4.70 7.41
CA GLY A 76 -16.52 4.92 6.82
C GLY A 76 -16.97 6.39 6.73
N ASN A 77 -16.44 7.24 7.60
CA ASN A 77 -16.73 8.67 7.60
C ASN A 77 -15.51 9.45 8.11
N THR A 78 -14.69 9.92 7.18
CA THR A 78 -13.45 10.62 7.48
C THR A 78 -13.70 11.94 8.21
N GLU A 79 -14.70 12.71 7.82
CA GLU A 79 -14.99 14.02 8.41
C GLU A 79 -15.44 13.88 9.87
N LYS A 80 -16.16 12.82 10.19
CA LYS A 80 -16.61 12.56 11.55
C LYS A 80 -15.49 12.08 12.46
N TYR A 81 -14.65 11.16 11.99
CA TYR A 81 -13.72 10.42 12.84
C TYR A 81 -12.27 10.87 12.77
N LYS A 82 -11.87 11.66 11.77
CA LYS A 82 -10.52 12.17 11.64
C LYS A 82 -10.37 13.61 12.09
N ARG A 83 -9.23 13.92 12.71
CA ARG A 83 -8.83 15.30 13.05
C ARG A 83 -7.31 15.44 12.90
N LYS A 84 -6.85 16.66 12.69
CA LYS A 84 -5.45 17.01 12.86
C LYS A 84 -5.14 17.20 14.34
N TRP A 85 -3.90 16.91 14.75
CA TRP A 85 -3.51 16.96 16.16
C TRP A 85 -3.80 18.32 16.84
N PHE A 86 -3.67 19.42 16.10
CA PHE A 86 -3.88 20.77 16.63
C PHE A 86 -5.36 21.15 16.82
N GLU A 87 -6.28 20.33 16.32
CA GLU A 87 -7.74 20.47 16.55
C GLU A 87 -8.20 19.77 17.82
N LEU A 88 -7.29 19.05 18.49
CA LEU A 88 -7.62 18.13 19.57
C LEU A 88 -7.05 18.60 20.92
N SER A 89 -7.79 18.30 21.98
CA SER A 89 -7.28 18.49 23.35
C SER A 89 -6.20 17.45 23.64
N PHE A 90 -5.02 17.93 24.05
CA PHE A 90 -3.84 17.10 24.29
C PHE A 90 -4.07 15.98 25.32
N TYR A 91 -4.93 16.22 26.29
CA TYR A 91 -5.27 15.23 27.32
C TYR A 91 -6.06 14.01 26.81
N LYS A 92 -6.61 14.09 25.60
CA LYS A 92 -7.37 13.02 24.98
C LYS A 92 -6.56 12.26 23.91
N LEU A 93 -5.35 12.69 23.67
CA LEU A 93 -4.43 12.07 22.70
C LEU A 93 -3.61 10.97 23.38
N LYS A 94 -3.42 9.87 22.69
CA LYS A 94 -2.49 8.83 23.10
C LYS A 94 -1.40 8.65 22.06
N PHE A 95 -0.19 8.97 22.44
CA PHE A 95 1.04 8.71 21.67
C PHE A 95 1.77 7.50 22.21
N ASN A 96 2.57 6.87 21.37
CA ASN A 96 3.48 5.77 21.75
C ASN A 96 2.80 4.67 22.56
N SER A 97 1.56 4.37 22.24
CA SER A 97 0.85 3.29 22.89
C SER A 97 1.47 1.95 22.53
N SER A 98 1.77 1.12 23.53
CA SER A 98 2.27 -0.24 23.36
C SER A 98 1.28 -1.30 23.83
N SER A 99 0.20 -0.89 24.49
CA SER A 99 -0.83 -1.77 25.02
C SER A 99 -2.17 -1.60 24.33
N LYS A 100 -2.83 -2.71 24.03
CA LYS A 100 -4.20 -2.71 23.54
C LYS A 100 -5.23 -2.21 24.59
N GLU A 101 -4.86 -2.19 25.86
CA GLU A 101 -5.66 -1.60 26.91
C GLU A 101 -5.86 -0.10 26.71
N ASP A 102 -4.85 0.58 26.16
CA ASP A 102 -4.96 2.00 25.83
C ASP A 102 -6.11 2.27 24.83
N LEU A 103 -6.41 1.32 23.93
CA LEU A 103 -7.53 1.42 22.98
C LEU A 103 -8.90 1.48 23.67
N LEU A 104 -9.00 1.08 24.94
CA LEU A 104 -10.22 1.14 25.75
C LEU A 104 -10.34 2.46 26.50
N HIS A 105 -9.22 3.14 26.80
CA HIS A 105 -9.18 4.26 27.72
C HIS A 105 -9.00 5.62 27.05
N TYR A 106 -8.35 5.65 25.88
CA TYR A 106 -8.08 6.91 25.18
C TYR A 106 -8.97 7.07 23.96
N LYS A 107 -9.24 8.34 23.63
CA LYS A 107 -10.15 8.69 22.55
C LYS A 107 -9.44 8.79 21.20
N TRP A 108 -8.27 9.41 21.16
CA TRP A 108 -7.61 9.76 19.90
C TRP A 108 -6.25 9.11 19.76
N PHE A 109 -6.08 8.39 18.69
CA PHE A 109 -4.82 7.74 18.33
C PHE A 109 -4.28 8.29 17.00
N PRO A 110 -2.95 8.43 16.88
CA PRO A 110 -2.36 8.75 15.59
C PRO A 110 -2.63 7.62 14.60
N GLN A 111 -2.84 7.98 13.35
CA GLN A 111 -3.09 7.02 12.28
C GLN A 111 -2.15 7.22 11.10
N THR A 112 -2.03 6.18 10.26
CA THR A 112 -1.30 6.27 9.01
C THR A 112 -2.06 7.12 7.99
N SER A 113 -1.33 7.85 7.16
CA SER A 113 -1.86 8.73 6.13
C SER A 113 -1.44 8.26 4.73
N GLY A 114 -2.36 8.34 3.77
CA GLY A 114 -2.10 8.03 2.37
C GLY A 114 -1.33 9.09 1.59
N GLU A 115 -0.91 10.21 2.20
CA GLU A 115 -0.16 11.25 1.53
C GLU A 115 1.27 10.80 1.18
N TYR A 116 1.79 11.30 0.06
CA TYR A 116 3.17 11.04 -0.36
C TYR A 116 4.18 11.57 0.66
N ARG A 117 5.02 10.69 1.19
CA ARG A 117 6.14 11.02 2.07
C ARG A 117 7.13 9.87 2.11
N LYS A 118 8.42 10.15 1.98
CA LYS A 118 9.49 9.15 2.12
C LYS A 118 10.07 9.12 3.52
N TRP A 119 10.44 7.95 3.93
CA TRP A 119 11.23 7.58 5.10
C TRP A 119 10.55 7.81 6.44
N TYR A 120 10.10 9.01 6.76
CA TYR A 120 9.53 9.37 8.05
C TYR A 120 8.58 10.57 7.95
N GLY A 121 7.56 10.66 8.84
CA GLY A 121 6.65 11.81 8.95
C GLY A 121 5.20 11.52 8.53
N ASN A 122 4.41 12.59 8.38
CA ASN A 122 2.95 12.57 8.17
C ASN A 122 2.18 11.99 9.37
N TYR A 123 2.58 12.38 10.58
CA TYR A 123 1.91 12.00 11.83
C TYR A 123 0.88 13.03 12.30
N SER A 124 0.35 13.81 11.39
CA SER A 124 -0.57 14.91 11.73
C SER A 124 -2.01 14.47 11.96
N GLU A 125 -2.37 13.26 11.54
CA GLU A 125 -3.76 12.77 11.56
C GLU A 125 -4.01 11.85 12.74
N PHE A 126 -5.16 12.06 13.36
CA PHE A 126 -5.67 11.26 14.46
C PHE A 126 -7.06 10.75 14.16
N ILE A 127 -7.34 9.56 14.65
CA ILE A 127 -8.66 8.94 14.53
C ILE A 127 -9.33 8.81 15.89
N ASN A 128 -10.62 9.09 15.93
CA ASN A 128 -11.44 8.84 17.12
C ASN A 128 -11.63 7.34 17.31
N TRP A 129 -11.06 6.82 18.38
CA TRP A 129 -11.13 5.41 18.73
C TRP A 129 -11.82 5.20 20.11
N GLU A 130 -12.62 6.14 20.53
CA GLU A 130 -13.31 6.11 21.83
C GLU A 130 -14.07 4.79 22.01
N ASN A 131 -13.98 4.22 23.21
CA ASN A 131 -14.58 2.92 23.56
C ASN A 131 -14.21 1.81 22.55
N ASN A 132 -12.93 1.69 22.22
CA ASN A 132 -12.43 0.71 21.26
C ASN A 132 -13.08 0.82 19.88
N GLY A 133 -13.32 2.04 19.42
CA GLY A 133 -13.87 2.32 18.10
C GLY A 133 -15.35 1.95 17.95
N GLU A 134 -16.12 1.98 19.03
CA GLU A 134 -17.52 1.55 19.03
C GLU A 134 -18.37 2.28 18.00
N GLU A 135 -18.22 3.60 17.86
CA GLU A 135 -18.97 4.36 16.86
C GLU A 135 -18.56 3.99 15.42
N ILE A 136 -17.26 3.81 15.17
CA ILE A 136 -16.78 3.40 13.84
C ILE A 136 -17.34 2.03 13.47
N ARG A 137 -17.39 1.09 14.43
CA ARG A 137 -17.93 -0.27 14.19
C ARG A 137 -19.41 -0.28 13.80
N ARG A 138 -20.16 0.78 14.14
CA ARG A 138 -21.57 0.94 13.77
C ARG A 138 -21.78 1.57 12.39
N GLU A 139 -20.75 2.17 11.80
CA GLU A 139 -20.85 2.76 10.47
C GLU A 139 -20.92 1.67 9.39
N LYS A 140 -21.90 1.78 8.50
CA LYS A 140 -22.15 0.78 7.45
C LYS A 140 -20.98 0.59 6.47
N SER A 141 -20.24 1.66 6.21
CA SER A 141 -19.11 1.69 5.30
C SER A 141 -17.76 1.50 6.00
N ALA A 142 -17.75 1.31 7.32
CA ALA A 142 -16.55 1.05 8.07
C ALA A 142 -16.12 -0.42 7.98
N ALA A 143 -14.83 -0.65 8.11
CA ALA A 143 -14.27 -1.99 8.23
C ALA A 143 -13.07 -1.98 9.17
N ILE A 144 -13.14 -2.77 10.23
CA ILE A 144 -12.05 -2.97 11.18
C ILE A 144 -11.29 -4.22 10.77
N ARG A 145 -10.16 -4.05 10.08
CA ARG A 145 -9.33 -5.17 9.59
C ARG A 145 -8.06 -5.26 10.41
N ASN A 146 -7.57 -6.47 10.56
CA ASN A 146 -6.26 -6.75 11.15
C ASN A 146 -6.00 -6.05 12.50
N TYR A 147 -7.00 -6.04 13.37
CA TYR A 147 -6.96 -5.40 14.70
C TYR A 147 -5.75 -5.82 15.54
N ASP A 148 -5.27 -7.05 15.36
CA ASP A 148 -4.12 -7.59 16.10
C ASP A 148 -2.78 -6.93 15.75
N TYR A 149 -2.75 -6.19 14.65
CA TYR A 149 -1.60 -5.41 14.20
C TYR A 149 -1.65 -3.94 14.62
N TYR A 150 -2.77 -3.47 15.19
CA TYR A 150 -2.85 -2.10 15.67
C TYR A 150 -1.82 -1.84 16.76
N LEU A 151 -1.30 -0.64 16.78
CA LEU A 151 -0.25 -0.14 17.66
C LEU A 151 1.16 -0.73 17.42
N LYS A 152 1.32 -1.70 16.53
CA LYS A 152 2.64 -2.22 16.16
C LYS A 152 3.39 -1.25 15.23
N GLU A 153 4.69 -1.23 15.35
CA GLU A 153 5.56 -0.52 14.41
C GLU A 153 5.64 -1.26 13.07
N GLY A 154 5.91 -0.54 12.00
CA GLY A 154 6.04 -1.12 10.67
C GLY A 154 6.35 -0.08 9.60
N ILE A 155 6.37 -0.52 8.37
CA ILE A 155 6.54 0.35 7.20
C ILE A 155 5.22 0.46 6.46
N SER A 156 4.82 1.68 6.15
CA SER A 156 3.60 1.97 5.41
C SER A 156 3.91 2.65 4.09
N TRP A 157 3.04 2.46 3.12
CA TRP A 157 3.05 3.17 1.84
C TRP A 157 1.63 3.64 1.51
N PRO A 158 1.45 4.69 0.70
CA PRO A 158 0.14 5.06 0.20
C PRO A 158 -0.35 4.04 -0.82
N ASP A 159 -1.61 3.65 -0.72
CA ASP A 159 -2.24 2.74 -1.68
C ASP A 159 -2.25 3.33 -3.10
N ILE A 160 -2.49 4.64 -3.20
CA ILE A 160 -2.45 5.38 -4.46
C ILE A 160 -1.46 6.55 -4.34
N SER A 161 -0.53 6.65 -5.30
CA SER A 161 0.41 7.77 -5.39
C SER A 161 0.68 8.15 -6.85
N SER A 162 0.54 9.43 -7.16
CA SER A 162 0.93 10.01 -8.46
C SER A 162 2.41 10.40 -8.53
N GLN A 163 3.10 10.44 -7.39
CA GLN A 163 4.50 10.89 -7.29
C GLN A 163 5.51 9.72 -7.25
N GLY A 164 5.06 8.51 -7.57
CA GLY A 164 5.87 7.30 -7.52
C GLY A 164 5.84 6.60 -6.16
N PHE A 165 6.63 5.53 -6.04
CA PHE A 165 6.68 4.74 -4.81
C PHE A 165 7.31 5.52 -3.66
N CYS A 166 6.66 5.48 -2.51
CA CYS A 166 7.20 5.98 -1.27
C CYS A 166 6.80 5.08 -0.11
N ALA A 167 7.74 4.83 0.76
CA ALA A 167 7.52 4.09 1.98
C ALA A 167 8.08 4.87 3.18
N ARG A 168 7.48 4.66 4.35
CA ARG A 168 7.90 5.36 5.57
C ARG A 168 7.67 4.50 6.80
N TYR A 169 8.54 4.66 7.76
CA TYR A 169 8.44 4.04 9.05
C TYR A 169 7.35 4.68 9.89
N TYR A 170 6.54 3.86 10.52
CA TYR A 170 5.60 4.25 11.57
C TYR A 170 5.99 3.57 12.89
N PRO A 171 6.25 4.36 13.94
CA PRO A 171 6.56 3.83 15.26
C PRO A 171 5.33 3.17 15.90
N MET A 172 5.54 2.49 17.01
CA MET A 172 4.46 1.96 17.84
C MET A 172 3.46 3.04 18.23
N GLY A 173 2.19 2.65 18.40
CA GLY A 173 1.13 3.52 18.89
C GLY A 173 0.25 4.10 17.80
N ASN A 174 0.43 3.70 16.55
CA ASN A 174 -0.40 4.14 15.42
C ASN A 174 -1.47 3.11 15.07
N LEU A 175 -2.63 3.60 14.65
CA LEU A 175 -3.62 2.80 13.94
C LEU A 175 -3.36 2.95 12.44
N PHE A 176 -3.36 1.85 11.71
CA PHE A 176 -3.14 1.91 10.27
C PHE A 176 -4.44 1.76 9.48
N THR A 177 -4.45 2.34 8.29
CA THR A 177 -5.66 2.52 7.50
C THR A 177 -5.57 1.76 6.17
N ASP A 178 -6.68 1.67 5.46
CA ASP A 178 -6.76 1.08 4.13
C ASP A 178 -6.01 1.89 3.07
N VAL A 179 -6.04 3.22 3.17
CA VAL A 179 -5.31 4.13 2.26
C VAL A 179 -3.80 4.16 2.48
N ALA A 180 -3.34 3.56 3.57
CA ALA A 180 -1.93 3.45 3.93
C ALA A 180 -1.67 2.10 4.62
N PRO A 181 -1.73 1.00 3.85
CA PRO A 181 -1.42 -0.33 4.35
C PRO A 181 0.00 -0.39 4.90
N MET A 182 0.26 -1.40 5.71
CA MET A 182 1.56 -1.58 6.36
C MET A 182 2.07 -2.99 6.19
N PHE A 183 3.38 -3.12 6.20
CA PHE A 183 4.02 -4.39 6.45
C PHE A 183 4.73 -4.39 7.80
N PHE A 184 4.72 -5.56 8.41
CA PHE A 184 5.26 -5.82 9.73
C PHE A 184 6.31 -6.91 9.65
N SER A 185 7.29 -6.85 10.52
CA SER A 185 8.29 -7.90 10.69
C SER A 185 8.48 -8.22 12.16
N SER A 186 8.70 -9.47 12.46
CA SER A 186 9.13 -9.92 13.79
C SER A 186 10.58 -9.52 14.09
N ASN A 187 11.38 -9.30 13.06
CA ASN A 187 12.75 -8.83 13.15
C ASN A 187 12.83 -7.35 12.77
N LYS A 188 13.19 -6.49 13.73
CA LYS A 188 13.35 -5.05 13.49
C LYS A 188 14.39 -4.70 12.43
N GLU A 189 15.48 -5.43 12.39
CA GLU A 189 16.52 -5.19 11.39
C GLU A 189 16.00 -5.36 9.97
N SER A 190 15.12 -6.34 9.76
CA SER A 190 14.48 -6.56 8.45
C SER A 190 13.59 -5.40 7.98
N LEU A 191 13.10 -4.56 8.89
CA LEU A 191 12.33 -3.37 8.50
C LEU A 191 13.20 -2.26 7.87
N PHE A 192 14.50 -2.26 8.16
CA PHE A 192 15.41 -1.19 7.73
C PHE A 192 16.41 -1.63 6.66
N PHE A 193 16.73 -2.93 6.60
CA PHE A 193 17.79 -3.49 5.77
C PHE A 193 17.33 -4.65 4.87
N GLY A 194 16.02 -4.88 4.76
CA GLY A 194 15.41 -5.98 4.00
C GLY A 194 15.49 -5.88 2.49
#